data_278e6661cc08a0940584516b3b570bce
#
_entry.id   278e6661cc08a0940584516b3b570bce
#
_cell.length_a   1.000
_cell.length_b   1.000
_cell.length_c   1.000
_cell.angle_alpha   90.00
_cell.angle_beta   90.00
_cell.angle_gamma   90.00
#
_symmetry.space_group_name_H-M   'P 1'
#
loop_
_entity.id
_entity.type
_entity.pdbx_description
1 polymer ?
#
loop_
_entity_poly.entity_id
_entity_poly.type
_entity_poly.pdbx_seq_one_letter_code
_entity_poly.pdbx_strand_id
1 'polypeptide(L)'
;MKLRSGRRKSLESVEEPHTIQVPPQKAQPIQNDKQKAFNIVYSDLQQPGSFSSKIKRYLRKNETHSLHKPVRHNFKRRKIITHYPGQIVQMDLIDMQKYYTHNSYYKYILVVLDLFSKKIWLRALKSKEGNETANAIRNIIPQMWFPIQTVIFDEGKEFLNKFVEMLFTQYSINSYHIRTKTKAGAVERANRTIKGIIFKIFTQTGRKRWIDRIEDMQDNYNNTYHRTIKMAPNQVSMENRKTVFKNMYPDIDVTIECRLKKGDHVRIALNKEIFDKGYTPAWSEDIFEIVKVFQRGGVCWYRLIDKDKNIYPKSKYYYQLNKV
;
A
#
# COMPACT_ATOMS: atom_id res chain seq x y z
N MET A 1 -42.70 58.23 -13.71
CA MET A 1 -44.02 58.12 -14.40
C MET A 1 -44.45 56.63 -14.43
N LYS A 2 -45.65 56.40 -13.82
CA LYS A 2 -46.48 55.18 -13.84
C LYS A 2 -45.99 53.87 -13.20
N LEU A 3 -46.53 53.71 -11.99
CA LEU A 3 -46.89 52.46 -11.30
C LEU A 3 -47.83 51.58 -12.15
N ARG A 4 -47.65 50.23 -12.02
CA ARG A 4 -48.71 49.21 -12.18
C ARG A 4 -48.38 48.13 -11.18
N SER A 5 -49.03 48.07 -10.07
CA SER A 5 -50.23 47.38 -9.57
C SER A 5 -50.29 45.90 -9.96
N GLY A 6 -50.04 45.05 -9.00
CA GLY A 6 -50.95 44.14 -8.36
C GLY A 6 -51.31 42.87 -9.09
N ARG A 7 -50.99 41.75 -8.43
CA ARG A 7 -51.96 40.68 -8.23
C ARG A 7 -51.44 39.75 -7.10
N ARG A 8 -52.10 39.84 -5.96
CA ARG A 8 -52.08 38.77 -4.96
C ARG A 8 -52.73 37.53 -5.55
N LYS A 9 -52.03 36.40 -5.59
CA LYS A 9 -52.64 35.10 -5.74
C LYS A 9 -52.73 34.46 -4.36
N SER A 10 -53.96 34.02 -4.09
CA SER A 10 -54.42 33.31 -2.91
C SER A 10 -53.55 32.12 -2.57
N LEU A 11 -53.29 31.97 -1.28
CA LEU A 11 -52.73 30.78 -0.65
C LEU A 11 -53.72 29.63 -0.79
N GLU A 12 -53.38 28.66 -1.58
CA GLU A 12 -53.99 27.34 -1.56
C GLU A 12 -53.42 26.59 -0.32
N SER A 13 -54.33 26.03 0.45
CA SER A 13 -54.11 25.23 1.62
C SER A 13 -53.27 23.97 1.27
N VAL A 14 -52.06 23.88 1.81
CA VAL A 14 -51.24 22.68 1.76
C VAL A 14 -51.86 21.70 2.76
N GLU A 15 -52.42 20.60 2.25
CA GLU A 15 -52.85 19.47 3.07
C GLU A 15 -51.63 18.84 3.77
N GLU A 16 -51.73 18.68 5.08
CA GLU A 16 -50.74 17.95 5.90
C GLU A 16 -50.67 16.49 5.41
N PRO A 17 -49.44 15.90 5.28
CA PRO A 17 -49.33 14.50 4.91
C PRO A 17 -49.85 13.63 6.04
N HIS A 18 -50.86 12.78 5.72
CA HIS A 18 -51.37 11.75 6.60
C HIS A 18 -50.24 10.91 7.17
N THR A 19 -50.02 11.06 8.47
CA THR A 19 -49.12 10.17 9.25
C THR A 19 -49.74 8.77 9.26
N ILE A 20 -49.15 7.87 8.46
CA ILE A 20 -49.48 6.45 8.51
C ILE A 20 -49.01 5.95 9.87
N GLN A 21 -49.94 5.73 10.77
CA GLN A 21 -49.70 5.02 12.04
C GLN A 21 -49.40 3.56 11.70
N VAL A 22 -48.11 3.20 11.68
CA VAL A 22 -47.69 1.79 11.69
C VAL A 22 -48.04 1.21 13.06
N PRO A 23 -48.85 0.15 13.12
CA PRO A 23 -49.18 -0.46 14.40
C PRO A 23 -47.91 -0.93 15.10
N PRO A 24 -47.79 -0.80 16.43
CA PRO A 24 -46.60 -1.22 17.14
C PRO A 24 -46.39 -2.72 16.93
N GLN A 25 -45.34 -3.08 16.18
CA GLN A 25 -44.86 -4.44 16.11
C GLN A 25 -44.51 -4.84 17.54
N LYS A 26 -45.23 -5.87 18.06
CA LYS A 26 -44.90 -6.49 19.36
C LYS A 26 -43.43 -6.87 19.34
N ALA A 27 -42.61 -6.14 20.10
CA ALA A 27 -41.21 -6.45 20.30
C ALA A 27 -41.11 -7.91 20.74
N GLN A 28 -40.54 -8.76 19.90
CA GLN A 28 -40.22 -10.13 20.32
C GLN A 28 -39.27 -10.02 21.54
N PRO A 29 -39.44 -10.84 22.56
CA PRO A 29 -38.61 -10.78 23.74
C PRO A 29 -37.15 -10.99 23.32
N ILE A 30 -36.34 -9.96 23.46
CA ILE A 30 -34.89 -10.02 23.21
C ILE A 30 -34.35 -11.14 24.08
N GLN A 31 -33.83 -12.20 23.45
CA GLN A 31 -33.31 -13.36 24.17
C GLN A 31 -32.35 -12.88 25.27
N ASN A 32 -32.59 -13.35 26.50
CA ASN A 32 -31.92 -12.92 27.73
C ASN A 32 -30.37 -12.94 27.64
N ASP A 33 -29.82 -13.80 26.76
CA ASP A 33 -28.38 -13.90 26.51
C ASP A 33 -27.79 -12.74 25.70
N LYS A 34 -28.55 -12.12 24.79
CA LYS A 34 -28.10 -10.94 24.03
C LYS A 34 -28.04 -9.71 24.93
N GLN A 35 -29.00 -9.55 25.83
CA GLN A 35 -29.03 -8.45 26.79
C GLN A 35 -27.92 -8.59 27.85
N LYS A 36 -27.67 -9.83 28.32
CA LYS A 36 -26.55 -10.12 29.22
C LYS A 36 -25.20 -9.75 28.57
N ALA A 37 -25.02 -10.12 27.30
CA ALA A 37 -23.79 -9.79 26.59
C ALA A 37 -23.61 -8.29 26.33
N PHE A 38 -24.70 -7.59 25.99
CA PHE A 38 -24.69 -6.13 25.84
C PHE A 38 -24.29 -5.44 27.16
N ASN A 39 -24.89 -5.86 28.27
CA ASN A 39 -24.57 -5.32 29.59
C ASN A 39 -23.11 -5.62 30.00
N ILE A 40 -22.60 -6.80 29.70
CA ILE A 40 -21.19 -7.16 29.95
C ILE A 40 -20.24 -6.30 29.13
N VAL A 41 -20.52 -6.04 27.85
CA VAL A 41 -19.69 -5.17 27.01
C VAL A 41 -19.74 -3.73 27.49
N TYR A 42 -20.88 -3.22 27.94
CA TYR A 42 -21.00 -1.85 28.44
C TYR A 42 -20.43 -1.67 29.85
N SER A 43 -20.55 -2.65 30.73
CA SER A 43 -19.94 -2.58 32.08
C SER A 43 -18.40 -2.67 32.03
N ASP A 44 -17.84 -3.43 31.08
CA ASP A 44 -16.38 -3.54 30.89
C ASP A 44 -15.76 -2.34 30.17
N LEU A 45 -16.53 -1.49 29.48
CA LEU A 45 -16.02 -0.22 28.93
C LEU A 45 -15.60 0.78 30.03
N GLN A 46 -16.03 0.58 31.27
CA GLN A 46 -15.61 1.40 32.43
C GLN A 46 -14.34 0.86 33.13
N GLN A 47 -13.87 -0.35 32.77
CA GLN A 47 -12.63 -0.90 33.27
C GLN A 47 -11.74 -1.37 32.13
N PRO A 48 -10.60 -0.73 31.83
CA PRO A 48 -9.65 -1.16 30.82
C PRO A 48 -8.88 -2.40 31.31
N GLY A 49 -9.53 -3.56 31.27
CA GLY A 49 -8.97 -4.86 31.59
C GLY A 49 -9.11 -5.87 30.47
N SER A 50 -8.28 -6.90 30.43
CA SER A 50 -8.35 -7.93 29.38
C SER A 50 -9.63 -8.76 29.53
N PHE A 51 -10.50 -8.72 28.53
CA PHE A 51 -11.67 -9.59 28.47
C PHE A 51 -11.33 -11.07 28.67
N SER A 52 -12.11 -11.76 29.49
CA SER A 52 -11.94 -13.20 29.71
C SER A 52 -12.06 -13.97 28.38
N SER A 53 -11.51 -15.19 28.32
CA SER A 53 -11.55 -16.05 27.12
C SER A 53 -13.00 -16.38 26.68
N LYS A 54 -13.92 -16.51 27.65
CA LYS A 54 -15.36 -16.74 27.40
C LYS A 54 -16.01 -15.55 26.70
N ILE A 55 -15.77 -14.32 27.19
CA ILE A 55 -16.28 -13.08 26.59
C ILE A 55 -15.71 -12.90 25.18
N LYS A 56 -14.40 -13.11 25.00
CA LYS A 56 -13.78 -13.05 23.65
C LYS A 56 -14.40 -14.04 22.66
N ARG A 57 -14.76 -15.24 23.12
CA ARG A 57 -15.43 -16.26 22.29
C ARG A 57 -16.86 -15.81 21.93
N TYR A 58 -17.60 -15.27 22.88
CA TYR A 58 -18.94 -14.74 22.66
C TYR A 58 -18.95 -13.57 21.69
N LEU A 59 -18.10 -12.57 21.90
CA LEU A 59 -17.97 -11.40 21.03
C LEU A 59 -17.60 -11.76 19.59
N ARG A 60 -16.84 -12.82 19.36
CA ARG A 60 -16.54 -13.30 18.00
C ARG A 60 -17.78 -13.76 17.24
N LYS A 61 -18.75 -14.37 17.94
CA LYS A 61 -20.01 -14.84 17.35
C LYS A 61 -21.03 -13.72 17.20
N ASN A 62 -20.82 -12.57 17.85
CA ASN A 62 -21.71 -11.43 17.74
C ASN A 62 -21.43 -10.69 16.42
N GLU A 63 -22.46 -10.63 15.57
CA GLU A 63 -22.36 -10.04 14.23
C GLU A 63 -21.94 -8.58 14.27
N THR A 64 -22.63 -7.76 15.04
CA THR A 64 -22.34 -6.32 15.20
C THR A 64 -20.90 -6.09 15.66
N HIS A 65 -20.44 -6.83 16.67
CA HIS A 65 -19.07 -6.71 17.17
C HIS A 65 -18.03 -7.13 16.10
N SER A 66 -18.33 -8.19 15.35
CA SER A 66 -17.43 -8.69 14.31
C SER A 66 -17.23 -7.70 13.17
N LEU A 67 -18.28 -6.91 12.82
CA LEU A 67 -18.26 -5.89 11.78
C LEU A 67 -17.46 -4.65 12.19
N HIS A 68 -17.47 -4.27 13.46
CA HIS A 68 -16.83 -3.04 13.97
C HIS A 68 -15.44 -3.26 14.59
N LYS A 69 -14.95 -4.49 14.65
CA LYS A 69 -13.63 -4.78 15.21
C LYS A 69 -12.53 -4.02 14.46
N PRO A 70 -11.56 -3.38 15.17
CA PRO A 70 -10.50 -2.64 14.51
C PRO A 70 -9.66 -3.52 13.58
N VAL A 71 -9.35 -3.03 12.38
CA VAL A 71 -8.42 -3.69 11.45
C VAL A 71 -6.98 -3.47 11.92
N ARG A 72 -6.17 -4.53 11.87
CA ARG A 72 -4.74 -4.43 12.24
C ARG A 72 -3.95 -3.75 11.12
N HIS A 73 -3.24 -2.68 11.45
CA HIS A 73 -2.40 -1.96 10.49
C HIS A 73 -0.95 -2.47 10.48
N ASN A 74 -0.45 -2.98 11.61
CA ASN A 74 0.91 -3.51 11.72
C ASN A 74 0.93 -5.02 11.49
N PHE A 75 1.52 -5.44 10.38
CA PHE A 75 1.60 -6.85 9.99
C PHE A 75 2.79 -7.11 9.06
N LYS A 76 3.29 -8.34 9.09
CA LYS A 76 4.36 -8.80 8.22
C LYS A 76 3.80 -9.01 6.81
N ARG A 77 4.29 -8.24 5.82
CA ARG A 77 3.91 -8.39 4.40
C ARG A 77 4.87 -9.32 3.69
N ARG A 78 4.38 -9.99 2.65
CA ARG A 78 5.23 -10.76 1.74
C ARG A 78 6.26 -9.83 1.11
N LYS A 79 7.54 -10.20 1.22
CA LYS A 79 8.63 -9.50 0.54
C LYS A 79 8.69 -9.91 -0.94
N ILE A 80 9.06 -9.00 -1.80
CA ILE A 80 9.55 -9.33 -3.14
C ILE A 80 10.92 -9.95 -2.96
N ILE A 81 11.09 -11.18 -3.39
CA ILE A 81 12.35 -11.94 -3.23
C ILE A 81 13.13 -11.83 -4.52
N THR A 82 14.39 -11.42 -4.41
CA THR A 82 15.36 -11.35 -5.50
C THR A 82 16.58 -12.17 -5.14
N HIS A 83 17.16 -12.87 -6.11
CA HIS A 83 18.26 -13.82 -5.90
C HIS A 83 19.61 -13.32 -6.41
N TYR A 84 19.60 -12.30 -7.30
CA TYR A 84 20.79 -11.72 -7.90
C TYR A 84 20.51 -10.29 -8.39
N PRO A 85 21.56 -9.48 -8.61
CA PRO A 85 21.44 -8.14 -9.16
C PRO A 85 20.79 -8.14 -10.55
N GLY A 86 19.94 -7.14 -10.84
CA GLY A 86 19.23 -7.00 -12.10
C GLY A 86 17.97 -7.84 -12.25
N GLN A 87 17.71 -8.79 -11.34
CA GLN A 87 16.51 -9.61 -11.44
C GLN A 87 15.24 -8.76 -11.36
N ILE A 88 15.19 -7.80 -10.46
CA ILE A 88 14.09 -6.83 -10.36
C ILE A 88 14.65 -5.45 -10.04
N VAL A 89 14.34 -4.51 -10.91
CA VAL A 89 14.65 -3.08 -10.76
C VAL A 89 13.36 -2.32 -10.50
N GLN A 90 13.38 -1.35 -9.60
CA GLN A 90 12.28 -0.41 -9.40
C GLN A 90 12.66 0.97 -9.91
N MET A 91 11.69 1.64 -10.54
CA MET A 91 11.86 3.01 -11.04
C MET A 91 10.76 3.91 -10.48
N ASP A 92 11.15 5.15 -10.17
CA ASP A 92 10.24 6.19 -9.70
C ASP A 92 10.82 7.58 -9.97
N LEU A 93 9.97 8.62 -9.95
CA LEU A 93 10.38 10.01 -10.09
C LEU A 93 10.26 10.77 -8.77
N ILE A 94 11.34 11.44 -8.39
CA ILE A 94 11.30 12.45 -7.34
C ILE A 94 10.84 13.78 -7.95
N ASP A 95 9.75 14.33 -7.47
CA ASP A 95 9.28 15.66 -7.86
C ASP A 95 10.08 16.75 -7.12
N MET A 96 10.75 17.60 -7.92
CA MET A 96 11.56 18.73 -7.50
C MET A 96 11.13 20.04 -8.19
N GLN A 97 9.93 20.08 -8.79
CA GLN A 97 9.40 21.23 -9.55
C GLN A 97 9.50 22.54 -8.77
N LYS A 98 9.27 22.52 -7.46
CA LYS A 98 9.36 23.72 -6.61
C LYS A 98 10.71 24.45 -6.72
N TYR A 99 11.75 23.76 -7.15
CA TYR A 99 13.12 24.28 -7.15
C TYR A 99 13.74 24.39 -8.55
N TYR A 100 12.93 24.25 -9.62
CA TYR A 100 13.42 24.13 -10.99
C TYR A 100 14.23 25.34 -11.48
N THR A 101 13.86 26.56 -11.08
CA THR A 101 14.56 27.80 -11.45
C THR A 101 16.00 27.85 -10.94
N HIS A 102 16.27 27.23 -9.78
CA HIS A 102 17.62 27.14 -9.21
C HIS A 102 18.43 25.96 -9.80
N ASN A 103 17.81 25.10 -10.61
CA ASN A 103 18.36 23.83 -11.07
C ASN A 103 18.38 23.71 -12.60
N SER A 104 18.68 24.78 -13.32
CA SER A 104 18.78 24.77 -14.79
C SER A 104 17.54 24.21 -15.48
N TYR A 105 16.37 24.50 -14.90
CA TYR A 105 15.05 24.06 -15.32
C TYR A 105 14.78 22.54 -15.17
N TYR A 106 15.64 21.79 -14.49
CA TYR A 106 15.35 20.41 -14.13
C TYR A 106 14.29 20.35 -13.04
N LYS A 107 13.28 19.51 -13.26
CA LYS A 107 12.05 19.41 -12.43
C LYS A 107 11.95 18.10 -11.66
N TYR A 108 12.58 17.03 -12.17
CA TYR A 108 12.45 15.69 -11.62
C TYR A 108 13.81 15.00 -11.52
N ILE A 109 13.87 13.99 -10.65
CA ILE A 109 15.01 13.07 -10.57
C ILE A 109 14.46 11.67 -10.79
N LEU A 110 14.87 11.03 -11.89
CA LEU A 110 14.63 9.61 -12.10
C LEU A 110 15.51 8.81 -11.15
N VAL A 111 14.89 7.93 -10.37
CA VAL A 111 15.55 7.00 -9.47
C VAL A 111 15.32 5.60 -10.00
N VAL A 112 16.41 4.91 -10.31
CA VAL A 112 16.43 3.49 -10.70
C VAL A 112 17.13 2.73 -9.60
N LEU A 113 16.43 1.77 -9.00
CA LEU A 113 16.90 0.98 -7.84
C LEU A 113 16.92 -0.50 -8.18
N ASP A 114 18.07 -1.13 -8.10
CA ASP A 114 18.15 -2.60 -8.10
C ASP A 114 17.71 -3.15 -6.73
N LEU A 115 16.69 -4.02 -6.75
CA LEU A 115 16.11 -4.54 -5.51
C LEU A 115 17.04 -5.50 -4.76
N PHE A 116 17.99 -6.12 -5.43
CA PHE A 116 18.93 -7.03 -4.77
C PHE A 116 20.10 -6.28 -4.14
N SER A 117 20.88 -5.57 -4.95
CA SER A 117 22.08 -4.86 -4.47
C SER A 117 21.78 -3.59 -3.69
N LYS A 118 20.56 -3.07 -3.79
CA LYS A 118 20.16 -1.74 -3.31
C LYS A 118 20.88 -0.58 -4.00
N LYS A 119 21.63 -0.84 -5.07
CA LYS A 119 22.33 0.17 -5.87
C LYS A 119 21.31 1.05 -6.60
N ILE A 120 21.59 2.35 -6.63
CA ILE A 120 20.76 3.33 -7.33
C ILE A 120 21.52 4.01 -8.46
N TRP A 121 20.74 4.46 -9.45
CA TRP A 121 21.20 5.39 -10.49
C TRP A 121 20.24 6.57 -10.52
N LEU A 122 20.79 7.77 -10.59
CA LEU A 122 20.02 9.02 -10.59
C LEU A 122 20.22 9.76 -11.90
N ARG A 123 19.13 10.30 -12.47
CA ARG A 123 19.19 11.19 -13.63
C ARG A 123 18.21 12.35 -13.46
N ALA A 124 18.69 13.55 -13.74
CA ALA A 124 17.85 14.74 -13.76
C ALA A 124 17.02 14.81 -15.04
N LEU A 125 15.73 15.17 -14.92
CA LEU A 125 14.80 15.34 -16.03
C LEU A 125 14.17 16.72 -15.98
N LYS A 126 13.97 17.35 -17.14
CA LYS A 126 13.26 18.63 -17.28
C LYS A 126 11.75 18.44 -17.36
N SER A 127 11.30 17.32 -17.88
CA SER A 127 9.88 16.97 -18.02
C SER A 127 9.60 15.52 -17.59
N LYS A 128 8.31 15.15 -17.57
CA LYS A 128 7.85 13.76 -17.41
C LYS A 128 7.50 13.11 -18.76
N GLU A 129 7.97 13.67 -19.84
CA GLU A 129 7.71 13.14 -21.18
C GLU A 129 8.36 11.77 -21.38
N GLY A 130 7.63 10.88 -22.04
CA GLY A 130 8.07 9.51 -22.23
C GLY A 130 9.39 9.39 -22.98
N ASN A 131 9.66 10.28 -23.94
CA ASN A 131 10.92 10.28 -24.69
C ASN A 131 12.12 10.67 -23.81
N GLU A 132 11.97 11.72 -22.98
CA GLU A 132 13.01 12.15 -22.05
C GLU A 132 13.30 11.06 -21.00
N THR A 133 12.24 10.47 -20.46
CA THR A 133 12.33 9.34 -19.51
C THR A 133 13.02 8.13 -20.15
N ALA A 134 12.63 7.74 -21.38
CA ALA A 134 13.26 6.64 -22.10
C ALA A 134 14.75 6.89 -22.39
N ASN A 135 15.11 8.11 -22.77
CA ASN A 135 16.51 8.48 -23.00
C ASN A 135 17.34 8.41 -21.70
N ALA A 136 16.78 8.88 -20.58
CA ALA A 136 17.45 8.77 -19.29
C ALA A 136 17.68 7.30 -18.88
N ILE A 137 16.67 6.44 -19.07
CA ILE A 137 16.81 5.00 -18.82
C ILE A 137 17.84 4.37 -19.74
N ARG A 138 17.81 4.71 -21.04
CA ARG A 138 18.80 4.23 -22.04
C ARG A 138 20.23 4.55 -21.62
N ASN A 139 20.47 5.74 -21.03
CA ASN A 139 21.79 6.15 -20.54
C ASN A 139 22.20 5.47 -19.23
N ILE A 140 21.25 4.88 -18.48
CA ILE A 140 21.53 4.14 -17.25
C ILE A 140 21.88 2.69 -17.54
N ILE A 141 21.18 2.02 -18.48
CA ILE A 141 21.34 0.59 -18.76
C ILE A 141 22.81 0.17 -18.98
N PRO A 142 23.63 0.87 -19.80
CA PRO A 142 25.04 0.51 -20.00
C PRO A 142 25.93 0.65 -18.77
N GLN A 143 25.49 1.42 -17.76
CA GLN A 143 26.24 1.60 -16.51
C GLN A 143 25.98 0.50 -15.49
N MET A 144 25.00 -0.38 -15.79
CA MET A 144 24.74 -1.56 -14.98
C MET A 144 25.66 -2.69 -15.40
N TRP A 145 26.37 -3.28 -14.45
CA TRP A 145 27.28 -4.40 -14.69
C TRP A 145 26.55 -5.76 -14.84
N PHE A 146 25.22 -5.73 -14.82
CA PHE A 146 24.34 -6.90 -14.96
C PHE A 146 23.14 -6.57 -15.87
N PRO A 147 22.58 -7.56 -16.60
CA PRO A 147 21.38 -7.35 -17.39
C PRO A 147 20.14 -7.19 -16.49
N ILE A 148 19.24 -6.29 -16.88
CA ILE A 148 17.96 -6.11 -16.22
C ILE A 148 16.99 -7.18 -16.76
N GLN A 149 16.41 -7.99 -15.87
CA GLN A 149 15.39 -8.96 -16.25
C GLN A 149 13.98 -8.37 -16.18
N THR A 150 13.68 -7.64 -15.11
CA THR A 150 12.33 -7.15 -14.85
C THR A 150 12.38 -5.74 -14.24
N VAL A 151 11.54 -4.86 -14.75
CA VAL A 151 11.33 -3.52 -14.18
C VAL A 151 9.94 -3.43 -13.57
N ILE A 152 9.85 -2.83 -12.39
CA ILE A 152 8.60 -2.54 -11.70
C ILE A 152 8.50 -1.03 -11.44
N PHE A 153 7.39 -0.42 -11.83
CA PHE A 153 7.08 1.00 -11.60
C PHE A 153 5.61 1.21 -11.25
N ASP A 154 5.26 2.41 -10.79
CA ASP A 154 3.88 2.80 -10.53
C ASP A 154 3.15 3.16 -11.85
N GLU A 155 1.82 3.31 -11.83
CA GLU A 155 0.98 3.66 -13.00
C GLU A 155 1.22 5.11 -13.52
N GLY A 156 2.46 5.59 -13.52
CA GLY A 156 2.80 6.89 -14.06
C GLY A 156 2.87 6.90 -15.59
N LYS A 157 2.27 7.90 -16.25
CA LYS A 157 2.33 8.07 -17.73
C LYS A 157 3.77 8.22 -18.24
N GLU A 158 4.68 8.67 -17.38
CA GLU A 158 6.11 8.78 -17.64
C GLU A 158 6.79 7.46 -17.96
N PHE A 159 6.24 6.33 -17.48
CA PHE A 159 6.72 4.97 -17.74
C PHE A 159 5.79 4.19 -18.67
N LEU A 160 4.49 4.48 -18.64
CA LEU A 160 3.47 3.83 -19.47
C LEU A 160 3.31 4.57 -20.81
N ASN A 161 4.32 4.46 -21.68
CA ASN A 161 4.30 5.07 -23.01
C ASN A 161 5.12 4.26 -24.01
N LYS A 162 4.88 4.50 -25.30
CA LYS A 162 5.51 3.78 -26.41
C LYS A 162 7.05 3.83 -26.41
N PHE A 163 7.66 4.95 -25.96
CA PHE A 163 9.11 5.10 -26.02
C PHE A 163 9.81 4.20 -25.00
N VAL A 164 9.26 4.13 -23.77
CA VAL A 164 9.77 3.24 -22.71
C VAL A 164 9.49 1.79 -23.05
N GLU A 165 8.32 1.47 -23.62
CA GLU A 165 7.96 0.12 -24.06
C GLU A 165 8.91 -0.39 -25.17
N MET A 166 9.16 0.44 -26.19
CA MET A 166 10.13 0.11 -27.26
C MET A 166 11.53 -0.11 -26.69
N LEU A 167 11.97 0.73 -25.74
CA LEU A 167 13.25 0.56 -25.07
C LEU A 167 13.34 -0.76 -24.31
N PHE A 168 12.32 -1.11 -23.52
CA PHE A 168 12.31 -2.38 -22.79
C PHE A 168 12.27 -3.60 -23.74
N THR A 169 11.53 -3.50 -24.83
CA THR A 169 11.53 -4.54 -25.87
C THR A 169 12.92 -4.71 -26.50
N GLN A 170 13.60 -3.62 -26.84
CA GLN A 170 14.95 -3.62 -27.41
C GLN A 170 15.97 -4.34 -26.49
N TYR A 171 15.85 -4.15 -25.18
CA TYR A 171 16.74 -4.76 -24.18
C TYR A 171 16.20 -6.08 -23.60
N SER A 172 15.10 -6.62 -24.12
CA SER A 172 14.42 -7.84 -23.62
C SER A 172 14.07 -7.76 -22.13
N ILE A 173 13.66 -6.58 -21.67
CA ILE A 173 13.29 -6.30 -20.27
C ILE A 173 11.79 -6.50 -20.10
N ASN A 174 11.39 -7.36 -19.17
CA ASN A 174 9.99 -7.49 -18.77
C ASN A 174 9.59 -6.28 -17.92
N SER A 175 8.39 -5.73 -18.13
CA SER A 175 7.89 -4.61 -17.34
C SER A 175 6.56 -4.96 -16.66
N TYR A 176 6.41 -4.53 -15.40
CA TYR A 176 5.17 -4.65 -14.64
C TYR A 176 4.85 -3.33 -13.94
N HIS A 177 3.61 -2.89 -14.06
CA HIS A 177 3.11 -1.75 -13.29
C HIS A 177 2.26 -2.22 -12.11
N ILE A 178 2.42 -1.55 -10.97
CA ILE A 178 1.71 -1.89 -9.73
C ILE A 178 0.43 -1.06 -9.65
N ARG A 179 -0.74 -1.72 -9.78
CA ARG A 179 -2.08 -1.11 -9.68
C ARG A 179 -2.61 -0.96 -8.25
N THR A 180 -1.87 -1.36 -7.23
CA THR A 180 -2.38 -1.36 -5.86
C THR A 180 -1.88 -0.16 -5.06
N LYS A 181 -2.68 0.27 -4.05
CA LYS A 181 -2.27 1.28 -3.04
C LYS A 181 -0.96 0.89 -2.30
N THR A 182 -0.46 -0.34 -2.52
CA THR A 182 0.81 -0.82 -1.97
C THR A 182 1.91 -0.52 -2.97
N LYS A 183 2.46 0.66 -2.88
CA LYS A 183 3.52 1.19 -3.72
C LYS A 183 4.82 0.39 -3.65
N ALA A 184 5.73 0.66 -4.57
CA ALA A 184 7.08 0.09 -4.65
C ALA A 184 7.96 0.54 -3.46
N GLY A 185 7.66 0.06 -2.26
CA GLY A 185 8.20 0.55 -0.98
C GLY A 185 9.73 0.54 -0.84
N ALA A 186 10.48 -0.09 -1.77
CA ALA A 186 11.93 -0.03 -1.73
C ALA A 186 12.44 1.27 -2.38
N VAL A 187 11.96 1.60 -3.58
CA VAL A 187 12.34 2.86 -4.25
C VAL A 187 11.81 4.07 -3.49
N GLU A 188 10.62 3.98 -2.86
CA GLU A 188 10.12 5.07 -2.00
C GLU A 188 11.05 5.38 -0.82
N ARG A 189 11.63 4.35 -0.20
CA ARG A 189 12.64 4.56 0.86
C ARG A 189 13.91 5.18 0.32
N ALA A 190 14.38 4.77 -0.87
CA ALA A 190 15.51 5.40 -1.54
C ALA A 190 15.20 6.88 -1.84
N ASN A 191 14.03 7.18 -2.39
CA ASN A 191 13.58 8.57 -2.65
C ASN A 191 13.58 9.42 -1.38
N ARG A 192 13.10 8.86 -0.25
CA ARG A 192 13.13 9.56 1.04
C ARG A 192 14.56 9.87 1.48
N THR A 193 15.48 8.92 1.30
CA THR A 193 16.89 9.10 1.64
C THR A 193 17.53 10.18 0.77
N ILE A 194 17.33 10.14 -0.55
CA ILE A 194 17.85 11.13 -1.49
C ILE A 194 17.26 12.52 -1.20
N LYS A 195 15.94 12.63 -1.00
CA LYS A 195 15.33 13.89 -0.55
C LYS A 195 15.97 14.40 0.73
N GLY A 196 16.19 13.52 1.71
CA GLY A 196 16.86 13.88 2.98
C GLY A 196 18.28 14.46 2.75
N ILE A 197 19.05 13.91 1.83
CA ILE A 197 20.38 14.41 1.45
C ILE A 197 20.24 15.79 0.78
N ILE A 198 19.33 15.94 -0.19
CA ILE A 198 19.07 17.20 -0.90
C ILE A 198 18.73 18.32 0.10
N PHE A 199 17.82 18.08 1.03
CA PHE A 199 17.40 19.09 1.99
C PHE A 199 18.50 19.45 3.00
N LYS A 200 19.39 18.51 3.35
CA LYS A 200 20.59 18.81 4.14
C LYS A 200 21.55 19.72 3.37
N ILE A 201 21.78 19.45 2.08
CA ILE A 201 22.59 20.32 1.22
C ILE A 201 21.97 21.73 1.16
N PHE A 202 20.65 21.86 1.00
CA PHE A 202 19.97 23.15 1.00
C PHE A 202 20.18 23.91 2.31
N THR A 203 20.08 23.23 3.45
CA THR A 203 20.33 23.84 4.76
C THR A 203 21.77 24.26 4.93
N GLN A 204 22.71 23.42 4.55
CA GLN A 204 24.14 23.68 4.71
C GLN A 204 24.64 24.84 3.82
N THR A 205 24.13 24.89 2.58
CA THR A 205 24.62 25.85 1.58
C THR A 205 23.78 27.13 1.51
N GLY A 206 22.61 27.17 2.14
CA GLY A 206 21.61 28.24 1.97
C GLY A 206 21.00 28.31 0.56
N ARG A 207 21.45 27.47 -0.39
CA ARG A 207 21.06 27.50 -1.81
C ARG A 207 20.13 26.32 -2.11
N LYS A 208 19.14 26.53 -2.97
CA LYS A 208 18.17 25.48 -3.40
C LYS A 208 18.65 24.74 -4.67
N ARG A 209 19.96 24.54 -4.81
CA ARG A 209 20.61 23.93 -5.98
C ARG A 209 21.06 22.50 -5.64
N TRP A 210 20.53 21.51 -6.42
CA TRP A 210 20.82 20.09 -6.23
C TRP A 210 21.44 19.45 -7.48
N ILE A 211 21.25 20.05 -8.66
CA ILE A 211 21.64 19.45 -9.94
C ILE A 211 23.11 19.11 -10.02
N ASP A 212 23.98 19.99 -9.51
CA ASP A 212 25.44 19.82 -9.56
C ASP A 212 25.95 18.76 -8.57
N ARG A 213 25.04 18.21 -7.72
CA ARG A 213 25.38 17.23 -6.70
C ARG A 213 24.74 15.86 -6.95
N ILE A 214 24.12 15.65 -8.11
CA ILE A 214 23.37 14.42 -8.37
C ILE A 214 24.28 13.19 -8.40
N GLU A 215 25.47 13.32 -8.96
CA GLU A 215 26.47 12.25 -9.00
C GLU A 215 27.04 11.98 -7.61
N ASP A 216 27.45 13.03 -6.88
CA ASP A 216 27.92 12.92 -5.49
C ASP A 216 26.88 12.20 -4.60
N MET A 217 25.59 12.51 -4.79
CA MET A 217 24.49 11.87 -4.03
C MET A 217 24.34 10.40 -4.37
N GLN A 218 24.43 10.05 -5.66
CA GLN A 218 24.42 8.66 -6.13
C GLN A 218 25.60 7.88 -5.54
N ASP A 219 26.80 8.42 -5.64
CA ASP A 219 28.02 7.77 -5.15
C ASP A 219 28.02 7.63 -3.64
N ASN A 220 27.63 8.67 -2.92
CA ASN A 220 27.50 8.62 -1.48
C ASN A 220 26.49 7.53 -1.05
N TYR A 221 25.32 7.47 -1.69
CA TYR A 221 24.33 6.43 -1.40
C TYR A 221 24.91 5.03 -1.67
N ASN A 222 25.53 4.83 -2.83
CA ASN A 222 26.03 3.53 -3.27
C ASN A 222 27.25 3.04 -2.49
N ASN A 223 28.02 3.95 -1.85
CA ASN A 223 29.16 3.63 -0.99
C ASN A 223 28.81 3.60 0.50
N THR A 224 27.58 3.99 0.89
CA THR A 224 27.14 3.96 2.29
C THR A 224 26.66 2.57 2.67
N TYR A 225 27.01 2.11 3.88
CA TYR A 225 26.54 0.84 4.44
C TYR A 225 25.01 0.75 4.47
N HIS A 226 24.44 -0.26 3.83
CA HIS A 226 23.02 -0.49 3.80
C HIS A 226 22.62 -1.65 4.73
N ARG A 227 21.85 -1.34 5.78
CA ARG A 227 21.48 -2.27 6.87
C ARG A 227 20.89 -3.61 6.38
N THR A 228 20.08 -3.60 5.30
CA THR A 228 19.40 -4.82 4.83
C THR A 228 20.36 -5.82 4.20
N ILE A 229 21.32 -5.34 3.43
CA ILE A 229 22.31 -6.19 2.75
C ILE A 229 23.61 -6.35 3.56
N LYS A 230 23.77 -5.57 4.64
CA LYS A 230 24.90 -5.52 5.56
C LYS A 230 26.25 -5.21 4.88
N MET A 231 26.22 -4.42 3.83
CA MET A 231 27.38 -3.88 3.10
C MET A 231 26.96 -2.67 2.29
N ALA A 232 27.89 -1.97 1.66
CA ALA A 232 27.56 -0.93 0.71
C ALA A 232 27.04 -1.52 -0.62
N PRO A 233 26.07 -0.86 -1.30
CA PRO A 233 25.55 -1.33 -2.60
C PRO A 233 26.64 -1.61 -3.64
N ASN A 234 27.70 -0.79 -3.70
CA ASN A 234 28.82 -0.96 -4.61
C ASN A 234 29.68 -2.22 -4.31
N GLN A 235 29.58 -2.79 -3.12
CA GLN A 235 30.30 -4.02 -2.73
C GLN A 235 29.58 -5.30 -3.16
N VAL A 236 28.35 -5.20 -3.63
CA VAL A 236 27.56 -6.37 -4.06
C VAL A 236 28.08 -6.86 -5.40
N SER A 237 28.37 -8.16 -5.49
CA SER A 237 28.82 -8.85 -6.69
C SER A 237 28.08 -10.19 -6.88
N MET A 238 28.32 -10.87 -7.99
CA MET A 238 27.76 -12.22 -8.21
C MET A 238 28.40 -13.24 -7.27
N GLU A 239 29.65 -13.05 -6.85
CA GLU A 239 30.38 -13.95 -5.96
C GLU A 239 29.79 -13.93 -4.56
N ASN A 240 29.49 -12.75 -4.01
CA ASN A 240 28.93 -12.60 -2.66
C ASN A 240 27.40 -12.67 -2.59
N ARG A 241 26.71 -12.93 -3.71
CA ARG A 241 25.23 -12.94 -3.78
C ARG A 241 24.56 -13.85 -2.76
N LYS A 242 25.17 -15.01 -2.43
CA LYS A 242 24.61 -15.93 -1.42
C LYS A 242 24.59 -15.29 -0.02
N THR A 243 25.64 -14.56 0.33
CA THR A 243 25.75 -13.84 1.60
C THR A 243 24.73 -12.68 1.64
N VAL A 244 24.63 -11.92 0.56
CA VAL A 244 23.64 -10.83 0.41
C VAL A 244 22.22 -11.38 0.55
N PHE A 245 21.90 -12.49 -0.13
CA PHE A 245 20.60 -13.15 -0.03
C PHE A 245 20.25 -13.55 1.39
N LYS A 246 21.19 -14.22 2.10
CA LYS A 246 21.01 -14.61 3.50
C LYS A 246 20.78 -13.40 4.43
N ASN A 247 21.51 -12.31 4.19
CA ASN A 247 21.33 -11.07 4.95
C ASN A 247 19.95 -10.43 4.71
N MET A 248 19.45 -10.43 3.47
CA MET A 248 18.15 -9.86 3.09
C MET A 248 16.96 -10.68 3.62
N TYR A 249 17.11 -12.01 3.64
CA TYR A 249 16.02 -12.95 3.88
C TYR A 249 16.38 -14.00 4.92
N PRO A 250 16.76 -13.61 6.16
CA PRO A 250 17.17 -14.57 7.19
C PRO A 250 16.06 -15.58 7.56
N ASP A 251 14.79 -15.19 7.39
CA ASP A 251 13.62 -15.99 7.78
C ASP A 251 12.91 -16.61 6.55
N ILE A 252 13.58 -16.76 5.40
CA ILE A 252 12.88 -17.19 4.17
C ILE A 252 12.39 -18.65 4.28
N ASP A 253 13.16 -19.49 4.97
CA ASP A 253 12.90 -20.92 5.14
C ASP A 253 12.20 -21.23 6.47
N VAL A 254 11.88 -20.21 7.28
CA VAL A 254 11.21 -20.41 8.57
C VAL A 254 9.76 -20.80 8.33
N THR A 255 9.41 -22.01 8.74
CA THR A 255 8.02 -22.48 8.78
C THR A 255 7.31 -21.78 9.93
N ILE A 256 6.17 -21.14 9.64
CA ILE A 256 5.31 -20.50 10.64
C ILE A 256 3.97 -21.21 10.73
N GLU A 257 3.42 -21.31 11.91
CA GLU A 257 2.05 -21.79 12.07
C GLU A 257 1.06 -20.73 11.63
N CYS A 258 0.18 -21.08 10.69
CA CYS A 258 -0.87 -20.18 10.22
C CYS A 258 -2.05 -20.18 11.19
N ARG A 259 -2.45 -18.99 11.66
CA ARG A 259 -3.49 -18.81 12.69
C ARG A 259 -4.89 -19.19 12.24
N LEU A 260 -5.16 -19.17 10.93
CA LEU A 260 -6.43 -19.61 10.35
C LEU A 260 -6.18 -20.90 9.57
N LYS A 261 -7.18 -21.76 9.55
CA LYS A 261 -7.13 -23.07 8.91
C LYS A 261 -8.16 -23.16 7.77
N LYS A 262 -8.03 -24.16 6.90
CA LYS A 262 -9.06 -24.51 5.93
C LYS A 262 -10.36 -24.83 6.66
N GLY A 263 -11.49 -24.34 6.14
CA GLY A 263 -12.81 -24.46 6.74
C GLY A 263 -13.16 -23.35 7.74
N ASP A 264 -12.21 -22.47 8.11
CA ASP A 264 -12.53 -21.32 8.96
C ASP A 264 -13.40 -20.31 8.20
N HIS A 265 -14.45 -19.80 8.88
CA HIS A 265 -15.30 -18.74 8.38
C HIS A 265 -14.73 -17.37 8.78
N VAL A 266 -14.69 -16.44 7.83
CA VAL A 266 -14.03 -15.15 8.02
C VAL A 266 -14.78 -14.02 7.30
N ARG A 267 -14.65 -12.81 7.81
CA ARG A 267 -15.02 -11.56 7.13
C ARG A 267 -13.78 -10.90 6.54
N ILE A 268 -13.95 -10.17 5.46
CA ILE A 268 -12.86 -9.47 4.76
C ILE A 268 -12.83 -8.01 5.21
N ALA A 269 -11.63 -7.48 5.47
CA ALA A 269 -11.44 -6.07 5.77
C ALA A 269 -11.87 -5.18 4.59
N LEU A 270 -12.75 -4.21 4.85
CA LEU A 270 -13.15 -3.20 3.89
C LEU A 270 -12.03 -2.18 3.69
N ASN A 271 -11.89 -1.70 2.45
CA ASN A 271 -10.98 -0.60 2.15
C ASN A 271 -11.66 0.70 2.59
N LYS A 272 -11.25 1.22 3.75
CA LYS A 272 -11.69 2.56 4.18
C LYS A 272 -10.94 3.63 3.40
N GLU A 273 -11.65 4.65 2.95
CA GLU A 273 -11.07 5.86 2.40
C GLU A 273 -10.56 6.79 3.52
N ILE A 274 -9.75 7.79 3.16
CA ILE A 274 -9.11 8.70 4.15
C ILE A 274 -10.17 9.44 4.99
N PHE A 275 -11.35 9.69 4.42
CA PHE A 275 -12.45 10.41 5.07
C PHE A 275 -13.50 9.51 5.72
N ASP A 276 -13.34 8.18 5.63
CA ASP A 276 -14.27 7.25 6.28
C ASP A 276 -14.16 7.37 7.81
N LYS A 277 -15.31 7.58 8.44
CA LYS A 277 -15.38 7.75 9.88
C LYS A 277 -15.09 6.43 10.60
N GLY A 278 -14.37 6.51 11.72
CA GLY A 278 -13.90 5.34 12.47
C GLY A 278 -15.00 4.41 13.01
N TYR A 279 -16.23 4.91 13.14
CA TYR A 279 -17.38 4.17 13.65
C TYR A 279 -18.13 3.35 12.59
N THR A 280 -17.80 3.50 11.29
CA THR A 280 -18.39 2.65 10.24
C THR A 280 -17.84 1.22 10.31
N PRO A 281 -18.59 0.20 9.83
CA PRO A 281 -18.09 -1.16 9.76
C PRO A 281 -16.72 -1.25 9.08
N ALA A 282 -15.84 -2.05 9.64
CA ALA A 282 -14.49 -2.25 9.12
C ALA A 282 -14.34 -3.56 8.32
N TRP A 283 -15.37 -4.41 8.38
CA TRP A 283 -15.37 -5.76 7.82
C TRP A 283 -16.61 -5.99 6.95
N SER A 284 -16.50 -6.91 5.99
CA SER A 284 -17.59 -7.28 5.09
C SER A 284 -18.80 -7.84 5.86
N GLU A 285 -20.01 -7.57 5.36
CA GLU A 285 -21.23 -8.23 5.82
C GLU A 285 -21.22 -9.70 5.42
N ASP A 286 -20.73 -10.01 4.22
CA ASP A 286 -20.57 -11.37 3.75
C ASP A 286 -19.52 -12.14 4.54
N ILE A 287 -19.80 -13.42 4.74
CA ILE A 287 -18.91 -14.38 5.37
C ILE A 287 -18.34 -15.29 4.28
N PHE A 288 -17.04 -15.52 4.34
CA PHE A 288 -16.28 -16.34 3.40
C PHE A 288 -15.69 -17.55 4.12
N GLU A 289 -15.52 -18.66 3.40
CA GLU A 289 -14.84 -19.84 3.90
C GLU A 289 -13.40 -19.90 3.35
N ILE A 290 -12.46 -20.32 4.17
CA ILE A 290 -11.07 -20.56 3.76
C ILE A 290 -10.95 -21.93 3.11
N VAL A 291 -10.71 -21.99 1.79
CA VAL A 291 -10.54 -23.25 1.06
C VAL A 291 -9.09 -23.68 0.95
N LYS A 292 -8.14 -22.74 0.97
CA LYS A 292 -6.71 -23.06 0.90
C LYS A 292 -5.86 -22.08 1.70
N VAL A 293 -4.87 -22.63 2.42
CA VAL A 293 -3.88 -21.86 3.17
C VAL A 293 -2.53 -22.04 2.49
N PHE A 294 -1.83 -20.95 2.26
CA PHE A 294 -0.50 -20.95 1.68
C PHE A 294 0.48 -20.33 2.67
N GLN A 295 1.68 -20.86 2.69
CA GLN A 295 2.80 -20.29 3.44
C GLN A 295 3.98 -20.07 2.49
N ARG A 296 4.52 -18.86 2.49
CA ARG A 296 5.75 -18.54 1.74
C ARG A 296 6.43 -17.31 2.36
N GLY A 297 7.73 -17.41 2.59
CA GLY A 297 8.55 -16.31 3.10
C GLY A 297 8.10 -15.82 4.47
N GLY A 298 7.70 -16.74 5.37
CA GLY A 298 7.29 -16.43 6.74
C GLY A 298 5.97 -15.65 6.83
N VAL A 299 5.07 -15.77 5.83
CA VAL A 299 3.76 -15.13 5.80
C VAL A 299 2.70 -16.09 5.30
N CYS A 300 1.54 -16.13 5.99
CA CYS A 300 0.38 -16.93 5.58
C CYS A 300 -0.60 -16.08 4.78
N TRP A 301 -1.19 -16.70 3.76
CA TRP A 301 -2.26 -16.11 2.94
C TRP A 301 -3.31 -17.17 2.63
N TYR A 302 -4.51 -16.71 2.35
CA TYR A 302 -5.69 -17.52 2.39
C TYR A 302 -6.48 -17.31 1.11
N ARG A 303 -6.92 -18.40 0.46
CA ARG A 303 -7.89 -18.37 -0.63
C ARG A 303 -9.27 -18.61 -0.07
N LEU A 304 -10.21 -17.80 -0.49
CA LEU A 304 -11.55 -17.74 0.05
C LEU A 304 -12.57 -18.14 -1.01
N ILE A 305 -13.71 -18.66 -0.56
CA ILE A 305 -14.93 -18.79 -1.35
C ILE A 305 -16.08 -18.08 -0.63
N ASP A 306 -17.04 -17.62 -1.40
CA ASP A 306 -18.31 -17.08 -0.89
C ASP A 306 -19.32 -18.20 -0.57
N LYS A 307 -20.53 -17.82 -0.13
CA LYS A 307 -21.64 -18.73 0.16
C LYS A 307 -22.07 -19.56 -1.06
N ASP A 308 -21.91 -19.03 -2.26
CA ASP A 308 -22.27 -19.66 -3.54
C ASP A 308 -21.10 -20.49 -4.13
N LYS A 309 -20.03 -20.71 -3.33
CA LYS A 309 -18.81 -21.44 -3.69
C LYS A 309 -17.97 -20.79 -4.79
N ASN A 310 -18.20 -19.51 -5.11
CA ASN A 310 -17.34 -18.78 -6.05
C ASN A 310 -16.02 -18.41 -5.38
N ILE A 311 -14.93 -18.59 -6.12
CA ILE A 311 -13.58 -18.25 -5.62
C ILE A 311 -13.42 -16.74 -5.57
N TYR A 312 -13.07 -16.20 -4.40
CA TYR A 312 -12.73 -14.80 -4.27
C TYR A 312 -11.45 -14.50 -5.10
N PRO A 313 -11.45 -13.46 -5.96
CA PRO A 313 -10.42 -13.26 -6.99
C PRO A 313 -9.00 -13.13 -6.45
N LYS A 314 -8.82 -12.59 -5.23
CA LYS A 314 -7.52 -12.31 -4.63
C LYS A 314 -7.36 -13.01 -3.29
N SER A 315 -6.25 -13.73 -3.11
CA SER A 315 -5.88 -14.25 -1.79
C SER A 315 -5.66 -13.12 -0.79
N LYS A 316 -6.02 -13.36 0.46
CA LYS A 316 -5.94 -12.39 1.55
C LYS A 316 -4.88 -12.78 2.57
N TYR A 317 -4.33 -11.78 3.26
CA TYR A 317 -3.45 -11.97 4.41
C TYR A 317 -4.27 -12.10 5.69
N TYR A 318 -3.68 -12.68 6.74
CA TYR A 318 -4.31 -12.84 8.04
C TYR A 318 -4.94 -11.55 8.60
N TYR A 319 -4.25 -10.39 8.46
CA TYR A 319 -4.74 -9.11 8.97
C TYR A 319 -5.95 -8.56 8.20
N GLN A 320 -6.18 -9.05 6.98
CA GLN A 320 -7.35 -8.70 6.16
C GLN A 320 -8.54 -9.61 6.45
N LEU A 321 -8.41 -10.51 7.40
CA LEU A 321 -9.42 -11.51 7.75
C LEU A 321 -9.76 -11.43 9.23
N ASN A 322 -11.06 -11.46 9.53
CA ASN A 322 -11.59 -11.57 10.88
C ASN A 322 -12.36 -12.88 11.00
N LYS A 323 -11.87 -13.80 11.86
CA LYS A 323 -12.54 -15.08 12.11
C LYS A 323 -13.86 -14.82 12.85
N VAL A 324 -14.94 -15.46 12.35
CA VAL A 324 -16.32 -15.37 12.88
C VAL A 324 -16.65 -16.64 13.66
#